data_1d02b75e8605139b193a5a64207ae603
#
_entry.id   1d02b75e8605139b193a5a64207ae603
#
_cell.length_a   1.000
_cell.length_b   1.000
_cell.length_c   1.000
_cell.angle_alpha   90.00
_cell.angle_beta   90.00
_cell.angle_gamma   90.00
#
_symmetry.space_group_name_H-M   'P 1'
#
loop_
_entity.id
_entity.type
_entity.pdbx_description
1 polymer ?
#
loop_
_entity_poly.entity_id
_entity_poly.type
_entity_poly.pdbx_seq_one_letter_code
_entity_poly.pdbx_strand_id
1 'polypeptide(L)'
;MVTRAPEQARELSDALRSLGAQVLLLPTVSFAAVENPAELDAALERLGTFDWLVLTSQNAVRYLLERANTIGIASSDLSCAKLSIAAVGPRTAGAAADAGLRVTYLARNPSGEALASELTRFVGGKSVLVPRSNRGDERMLRGLLEAGANVTDVVAYRTLEAGEVNAEALAQLRAGNVDAILFASPSSFHNLSSAIPTPELALLSARVNFAAIGPTTARALREAGVRVAIQPTHASAILLADAVAKHYTRQAMPRAKEAETV
;
A
#
# COMPACT_ATOMS: atom_id res chain seq x y z
N MET A 1 -0.78 17.47 4.49
CA MET A 1 -0.43 16.55 3.36
C MET A 1 -0.57 15.11 3.81
N VAL A 2 -1.17 14.21 3.01
CA VAL A 2 -1.40 12.79 3.34
C VAL A 2 -0.62 11.90 2.37
N THR A 3 0.23 11.00 2.89
CA THR A 3 1.18 10.18 2.11
C THR A 3 0.62 8.81 1.68
N ARG A 4 -0.67 8.56 1.84
CA ARG A 4 -1.32 7.30 1.44
C ARG A 4 -1.74 7.33 -0.03
N ALA A 5 -1.82 6.12 -0.63
CA ALA A 5 -2.47 5.96 -1.93
C ALA A 5 -3.93 6.48 -1.90
N PRO A 6 -4.44 7.08 -2.97
CA PRO A 6 -5.75 7.74 -2.97
C PRO A 6 -6.88 6.86 -2.43
N GLU A 7 -6.90 5.57 -2.81
CA GLU A 7 -7.91 4.60 -2.39
C GLU A 7 -7.90 4.34 -0.87
N GLN A 8 -6.74 4.50 -0.25
CA GLN A 8 -6.53 4.29 1.20
C GLN A 8 -6.53 5.59 2.00
N ALA A 9 -6.49 6.75 1.33
CA ALA A 9 -6.41 8.06 1.98
C ALA A 9 -7.78 8.60 2.40
N ARG A 10 -8.87 8.05 1.89
CA ARG A 10 -10.22 8.62 1.99
C ARG A 10 -10.64 8.87 3.44
N GLU A 11 -10.62 7.85 4.30
CA GLU A 11 -11.01 7.96 5.71
C GLU A 11 -10.24 9.08 6.44
N LEU A 12 -8.91 9.10 6.30
CA LEU A 12 -8.07 10.12 6.93
C LEU A 12 -8.31 11.52 6.33
N SER A 13 -8.48 11.59 5.01
CA SER A 13 -8.71 12.86 4.33
C SER A 13 -10.07 13.47 4.68
N ASP A 14 -11.12 12.65 4.76
CA ASP A 14 -12.45 13.10 5.12
C ASP A 14 -12.51 13.53 6.59
N ALA A 15 -11.85 12.80 7.50
CA ALA A 15 -11.70 13.22 8.90
C ALA A 15 -10.94 14.55 9.04
N LEU A 16 -9.86 14.75 8.29
CA LEU A 16 -9.12 16.03 8.30
C LEU A 16 -9.97 17.19 7.75
N ARG A 17 -10.69 16.97 6.63
CA ARG A 17 -11.57 17.98 6.03
C ARG A 17 -12.71 18.38 6.97
N SER A 18 -13.32 17.42 7.67
CA SER A 18 -14.38 17.70 8.65
C SER A 18 -13.88 18.54 9.84
N LEU A 19 -12.58 18.52 10.10
CA LEU A 19 -11.90 19.35 11.11
C LEU A 19 -11.36 20.68 10.54
N GLY A 20 -11.72 21.02 9.29
CA GLY A 20 -11.37 22.29 8.63
C GLY A 20 -10.02 22.31 7.91
N ALA A 21 -9.34 21.17 7.76
CA ALA A 21 -8.07 21.12 7.05
C ALA A 21 -8.22 21.10 5.53
N GLN A 22 -7.35 21.80 4.83
CA GLN A 22 -7.11 21.57 3.40
C GLN A 22 -6.20 20.35 3.24
N VAL A 23 -6.66 19.36 2.48
CA VAL A 23 -5.93 18.10 2.31
C VAL A 23 -5.29 18.04 0.93
N LEU A 24 -3.95 17.99 0.92
CA LEU A 24 -3.14 17.71 -0.26
C LEU A 24 -2.66 16.25 -0.20
N LEU A 25 -2.90 15.48 -1.26
CA LEU A 25 -2.41 14.10 -1.35
C LEU A 25 -0.99 14.10 -1.92
N LEU A 26 -0.10 13.37 -1.25
CA LEU A 26 1.23 13.01 -1.75
C LEU A 26 1.35 11.47 -1.62
N PRO A 27 0.71 10.71 -2.50
CA PRO A 27 0.88 9.26 -2.46
C PRO A 27 2.35 8.91 -2.67
N THR A 28 2.93 8.25 -1.69
CA THR A 28 4.33 7.77 -1.76
C THR A 28 4.44 6.42 -2.45
N VAL A 29 3.31 5.80 -2.67
CA VAL A 29 3.12 4.63 -3.53
C VAL A 29 1.86 4.86 -4.33
N SER A 30 1.93 4.61 -5.62
CA SER A 30 0.82 4.61 -6.53
C SER A 30 0.85 3.33 -7.36
N PHE A 31 -0.28 2.96 -7.90
CA PHE A 31 -0.42 1.74 -8.70
C PHE A 31 -1.02 2.10 -10.05
N ALA A 32 -0.47 1.53 -11.11
CA ALA A 32 -0.95 1.73 -12.47
C ALA A 32 -1.05 0.39 -13.20
N ALA A 33 -1.89 0.34 -14.21
CA ALA A 33 -1.90 -0.77 -15.15
C ALA A 33 -0.53 -0.87 -15.85
N VAL A 34 -0.19 -2.06 -16.33
CA VAL A 34 0.99 -2.25 -17.17
C VAL A 34 0.81 -1.54 -18.51
N GLU A 35 1.90 -0.99 -19.05
CA GLU A 35 1.88 -0.32 -20.35
C GLU A 35 1.69 -1.32 -21.49
N ASN A 36 2.33 -2.48 -21.39
CA ASN A 36 2.15 -3.58 -22.33
C ASN A 36 1.56 -4.79 -21.60
N PRO A 37 0.23 -5.04 -21.73
CA PRO A 37 -0.45 -6.14 -21.04
C PRO A 37 -0.37 -7.49 -21.79
N ALA A 38 0.39 -7.63 -22.88
CA ALA A 38 0.34 -8.81 -23.74
C ALA A 38 0.60 -10.13 -22.99
N GLU A 39 1.53 -10.16 -22.03
CA GLU A 39 1.81 -11.36 -21.22
C GLU A 39 0.65 -11.69 -20.27
N LEU A 40 0.03 -10.67 -19.69
CA LEU A 40 -1.14 -10.82 -18.84
C LEU A 40 -2.35 -11.31 -19.63
N ASP A 41 -2.55 -10.76 -20.84
CA ASP A 41 -3.63 -11.18 -21.74
C ASP A 41 -3.48 -12.65 -22.14
N ALA A 42 -2.29 -13.02 -22.60
CA ALA A 42 -1.98 -14.41 -22.98
C ALA A 42 -2.16 -15.37 -21.78
N ALA A 43 -1.88 -14.94 -20.56
CA ALA A 43 -2.12 -15.76 -19.36
C ALA A 43 -3.63 -15.88 -19.05
N LEU A 44 -4.39 -14.79 -19.18
CA LEU A 44 -5.83 -14.76 -18.97
C LEU A 44 -6.59 -15.61 -20.01
N GLU A 45 -6.23 -15.51 -21.29
CA GLU A 45 -6.84 -16.27 -22.39
C GLU A 45 -6.67 -17.81 -22.19
N ARG A 46 -5.56 -18.21 -21.56
CA ARG A 46 -5.30 -19.62 -21.25
C ARG A 46 -5.51 -19.99 -19.79
N LEU A 47 -6.30 -19.22 -19.04
CA LEU A 47 -6.48 -19.40 -17.59
C LEU A 47 -6.91 -20.84 -17.23
N GLY A 48 -7.74 -21.47 -18.03
CA GLY A 48 -8.19 -22.85 -17.84
C GLY A 48 -7.08 -23.91 -17.92
N THR A 49 -5.86 -23.56 -18.35
CA THR A 49 -4.70 -24.46 -18.36
C THR A 49 -3.90 -24.46 -17.07
N PHE A 50 -4.16 -23.51 -16.16
CA PHE A 50 -3.51 -23.46 -14.87
C PHE A 50 -4.25 -24.30 -13.84
N ASP A 51 -3.49 -24.93 -12.95
CA ASP A 51 -4.01 -25.63 -11.77
C ASP A 51 -4.21 -24.65 -10.59
N TRP A 52 -3.34 -23.63 -10.50
CA TRP A 52 -3.33 -22.66 -9.41
C TRP A 52 -3.23 -21.22 -9.90
N LEU A 53 -3.99 -20.34 -9.23
CA LEU A 53 -3.83 -18.89 -9.27
C LEU A 53 -3.36 -18.41 -7.89
N VAL A 54 -2.19 -17.78 -7.80
CA VAL A 54 -1.62 -17.29 -6.55
C VAL A 54 -1.75 -15.77 -6.48
N LEU A 55 -2.61 -15.30 -5.59
CA LEU A 55 -2.92 -13.89 -5.40
C LEU A 55 -2.09 -13.30 -4.25
N THR A 56 -1.22 -12.35 -4.56
CA THR A 56 -0.24 -11.80 -3.62
C THR A 56 -0.70 -10.51 -2.93
N SER A 57 -1.71 -9.83 -3.48
CA SER A 57 -2.20 -8.55 -2.97
C SER A 57 -3.61 -8.24 -3.46
N GLN A 58 -4.31 -7.32 -2.79
CA GLN A 58 -5.58 -6.77 -3.26
C GLN A 58 -5.44 -6.09 -4.63
N ASN A 59 -4.28 -5.44 -4.89
CA ASN A 59 -4.02 -4.82 -6.19
C ASN A 59 -3.85 -5.86 -7.28
N ALA A 60 -3.20 -7.01 -7.01
CA ALA A 60 -3.12 -8.09 -7.98
C ALA A 60 -4.52 -8.60 -8.37
N VAL A 61 -5.42 -8.76 -7.40
CA VAL A 61 -6.84 -9.10 -7.66
C VAL A 61 -7.48 -8.04 -8.55
N ARG A 62 -7.41 -6.77 -8.15
CA ARG A 62 -8.04 -5.66 -8.86
C ARG A 62 -7.59 -5.58 -10.31
N TYR A 63 -6.28 -5.47 -10.55
CA TYR A 63 -5.74 -5.29 -11.90
C TYR A 63 -5.92 -6.52 -12.79
N LEU A 64 -5.88 -7.74 -12.22
CA LEU A 64 -6.20 -8.96 -12.93
C LEU A 64 -7.66 -8.92 -13.46
N LEU A 65 -8.59 -8.54 -12.60
CA LEU A 65 -10.02 -8.48 -12.93
C LEU A 65 -10.35 -7.33 -13.88
N GLU A 66 -9.78 -6.14 -13.66
CA GLU A 66 -9.92 -5.00 -14.57
C GLU A 66 -9.44 -5.37 -15.98
N ARG A 67 -8.30 -6.09 -16.07
CA ARG A 67 -7.79 -6.52 -17.37
C ARG A 67 -8.63 -7.62 -17.99
N ALA A 68 -9.03 -8.65 -17.23
CA ALA A 68 -9.92 -9.70 -17.70
C ALA A 68 -11.20 -9.12 -18.30
N ASN A 69 -11.86 -8.20 -17.59
CA ASN A 69 -13.04 -7.51 -18.07
C ASN A 69 -12.78 -6.71 -19.35
N THR A 70 -11.63 -6.04 -19.47
CA THR A 70 -11.24 -5.28 -20.66
C THR A 70 -11.13 -6.15 -21.91
N ILE A 71 -10.68 -7.39 -21.77
CA ILE A 71 -10.54 -8.36 -22.89
C ILE A 71 -11.76 -9.30 -23.02
N GLY A 72 -12.86 -9.00 -22.28
CA GLY A 72 -14.13 -9.72 -22.41
C GLY A 72 -14.23 -11.04 -21.64
N ILE A 73 -13.31 -11.29 -20.68
CA ILE A 73 -13.35 -12.46 -19.78
C ILE A 73 -14.13 -12.09 -18.53
N ALA A 74 -15.25 -12.75 -18.28
CA ALA A 74 -16.07 -12.49 -17.10
C ALA A 74 -15.43 -13.04 -15.81
N SER A 75 -15.74 -12.45 -14.65
CA SER A 75 -15.26 -12.93 -13.36
C SER A 75 -15.69 -14.40 -13.08
N SER A 76 -16.83 -14.82 -13.61
CA SER A 76 -17.31 -16.22 -13.56
C SER A 76 -16.34 -17.19 -14.24
N ASP A 77 -15.68 -16.75 -15.31
CA ASP A 77 -14.75 -17.61 -16.08
C ASP A 77 -13.43 -17.80 -15.33
N LEU A 78 -13.09 -16.84 -14.44
CA LEU A 78 -11.94 -16.94 -13.52
C LEU A 78 -12.21 -17.92 -12.36
N SER A 79 -13.46 -18.32 -12.14
CA SER A 79 -13.87 -19.26 -11.10
C SER A 79 -14.12 -20.68 -11.66
N CYS A 80 -13.33 -21.11 -12.66
CA CYS A 80 -13.50 -22.44 -13.22
C CYS A 80 -13.20 -23.54 -12.18
N ALA A 81 -13.94 -24.63 -12.24
CA ALA A 81 -13.92 -25.70 -11.23
C ALA A 81 -12.56 -26.40 -11.04
N LYS A 82 -11.64 -26.23 -12.00
CA LYS A 82 -10.29 -26.82 -11.96
C LYS A 82 -9.24 -25.91 -11.35
N LEU A 83 -9.48 -24.59 -11.31
CA LEU A 83 -8.51 -23.61 -10.84
C LEU A 83 -8.60 -23.45 -9.33
N SER A 84 -7.56 -23.83 -8.62
CA SER A 84 -7.41 -23.55 -7.19
C SER A 84 -6.85 -22.15 -7.00
N ILE A 85 -7.43 -21.36 -6.09
CA ILE A 85 -7.01 -19.99 -5.83
C ILE A 85 -6.38 -19.90 -4.43
N ALA A 86 -5.12 -19.48 -4.37
CA ALA A 86 -4.40 -19.23 -3.13
C ALA A 86 -4.24 -17.73 -2.90
N ALA A 87 -4.46 -17.27 -1.66
CA ALA A 87 -4.28 -15.90 -1.25
C ALA A 87 -3.23 -15.76 -0.13
N VAL A 88 -2.37 -14.76 -0.22
CA VAL A 88 -1.29 -14.51 0.75
C VAL A 88 -1.81 -14.05 2.11
N GLY A 89 -3.02 -13.51 2.19
CA GLY A 89 -3.57 -13.03 3.45
C GLY A 89 -5.05 -12.64 3.38
N PRO A 90 -5.67 -12.36 4.55
CA PRO A 90 -7.12 -12.14 4.66
C PRO A 90 -7.64 -10.99 3.79
N ARG A 91 -6.89 -9.89 3.67
CA ARG A 91 -7.29 -8.75 2.81
C ARG A 91 -7.35 -9.14 1.34
N THR A 92 -6.36 -9.92 0.87
CA THR A 92 -6.34 -10.42 -0.52
C THR A 92 -7.48 -11.41 -0.75
N ALA A 93 -7.73 -12.31 0.20
CA ALA A 93 -8.84 -13.25 0.13
C ALA A 93 -10.20 -12.53 0.13
N GLY A 94 -10.37 -11.49 0.95
CA GLY A 94 -11.57 -10.65 0.96
C GLY A 94 -11.81 -9.98 -0.38
N ALA A 95 -10.81 -9.32 -0.95
CA ALA A 95 -10.91 -8.69 -2.27
C ALA A 95 -11.24 -9.70 -3.39
N ALA A 96 -10.68 -10.91 -3.32
CA ALA A 96 -11.02 -11.99 -4.26
C ALA A 96 -12.47 -12.44 -4.08
N ALA A 97 -12.94 -12.62 -2.84
CA ALA A 97 -14.32 -13.03 -2.54
C ALA A 97 -15.35 -11.97 -2.97
N ASP A 98 -15.07 -10.68 -2.72
CA ASP A 98 -15.91 -9.56 -3.13
C ASP A 98 -16.07 -9.51 -4.67
N ALA A 99 -15.07 -10.02 -5.39
CA ALA A 99 -15.09 -10.15 -6.84
C ALA A 99 -15.67 -11.48 -7.34
N GLY A 100 -16.20 -12.32 -6.47
CA GLY A 100 -16.80 -13.61 -6.82
C GLY A 100 -15.80 -14.76 -7.00
N LEU A 101 -14.51 -14.55 -6.68
CA LEU A 101 -13.49 -15.59 -6.74
C LEU A 101 -13.49 -16.44 -5.47
N ARG A 102 -13.53 -17.76 -5.62
CA ARG A 102 -13.49 -18.69 -4.48
C ARG A 102 -12.04 -19.01 -4.11
N VAL A 103 -11.52 -18.37 -3.06
CA VAL A 103 -10.22 -18.71 -2.48
C VAL A 103 -10.28 -20.09 -1.82
N THR A 104 -9.45 -21.02 -2.31
CA THR A 104 -9.37 -22.41 -1.82
C THR A 104 -8.25 -22.60 -0.80
N TYR A 105 -7.27 -21.70 -0.79
CA TYR A 105 -6.15 -21.73 0.15
C TYR A 105 -5.82 -20.32 0.65
N LEU A 106 -5.77 -20.14 1.96
CA LEU A 106 -5.33 -18.92 2.62
C LEU A 106 -4.08 -19.23 3.44
N ALA A 107 -2.99 -18.47 3.21
CA ALA A 107 -1.78 -18.66 3.98
C ALA A 107 -2.02 -18.41 5.48
N ARG A 108 -1.46 -19.25 6.34
CA ARG A 108 -1.52 -19.11 7.79
C ARG A 108 -0.70 -17.93 8.27
N ASN A 109 0.43 -17.70 7.61
CA ASN A 109 1.27 -16.54 7.84
C ASN A 109 1.22 -15.64 6.58
N PRO A 110 0.80 -14.36 6.70
CA PRO A 110 0.54 -13.51 5.54
C PRO A 110 1.84 -12.97 4.89
N SER A 111 2.62 -13.86 4.30
CA SER A 111 3.79 -13.53 3.48
C SER A 111 3.88 -14.43 2.25
N GLY A 112 4.48 -13.91 1.17
CA GLY A 112 4.66 -14.69 -0.06
C GLY A 112 5.52 -15.93 0.15
N GLU A 113 6.58 -15.82 0.93
CA GLU A 113 7.49 -16.91 1.28
C GLU A 113 6.78 -18.02 2.06
N ALA A 114 5.97 -17.64 3.07
CA ALA A 114 5.18 -18.60 3.83
C ALA A 114 4.13 -19.31 2.94
N LEU A 115 3.44 -18.57 2.07
CA LEU A 115 2.49 -19.15 1.13
C LEU A 115 3.18 -20.15 0.20
N ALA A 116 4.34 -19.84 -0.37
CA ALA A 116 5.08 -20.77 -1.22
C ALA A 116 5.48 -22.05 -0.45
N SER A 117 6.01 -21.89 0.77
CA SER A 117 6.36 -23.01 1.65
C SER A 117 5.14 -23.88 1.99
N GLU A 118 4.00 -23.27 2.30
CA GLU A 118 2.76 -24.01 2.61
C GLU A 118 2.18 -24.73 1.39
N LEU A 119 2.36 -24.19 0.18
CA LEU A 119 1.89 -24.77 -1.08
C LEU A 119 2.78 -25.91 -1.61
N THR A 120 4.00 -26.10 -1.10
CA THR A 120 4.98 -27.09 -1.60
C THR A 120 4.36 -28.47 -1.85
N ARG A 121 3.50 -28.95 -0.95
CA ARG A 121 2.86 -30.27 -1.07
C ARG A 121 1.74 -30.36 -2.12
N PHE A 122 1.34 -29.24 -2.73
CA PHE A 122 0.22 -29.17 -3.66
C PHE A 122 0.61 -28.81 -5.08
N VAL A 123 1.79 -28.15 -5.28
CA VAL A 123 2.14 -27.52 -6.54
C VAL A 123 3.17 -28.28 -7.37
N GLY A 124 3.74 -29.36 -6.85
CA GLY A 124 4.69 -30.20 -7.60
C GLY A 124 4.11 -30.68 -8.93
N GLY A 125 4.75 -30.37 -10.06
CA GLY A 125 4.31 -30.65 -11.41
C GLY A 125 3.06 -29.89 -11.89
N LYS A 126 2.56 -28.91 -11.10
CA LYS A 126 1.36 -28.12 -11.39
C LYS A 126 1.71 -26.83 -12.12
N SER A 127 0.77 -26.37 -12.97
CA SER A 127 0.86 -25.07 -13.64
C SER A 127 0.30 -23.98 -12.72
N VAL A 128 1.14 -23.00 -12.36
CA VAL A 128 0.83 -21.95 -11.39
C VAL A 128 0.93 -20.57 -12.03
N LEU A 129 -0.17 -19.83 -12.07
CA LEU A 129 -0.18 -18.43 -12.49
C LEU A 129 0.02 -17.50 -11.28
N VAL A 130 0.96 -16.57 -11.38
CA VAL A 130 1.27 -15.60 -10.35
C VAL A 130 1.21 -14.18 -10.91
N PRO A 131 0.02 -13.52 -10.89
CA PRO A 131 -0.09 -12.11 -11.24
C PRO A 131 0.45 -11.26 -10.06
N ARG A 132 1.44 -10.41 -10.33
CA ARG A 132 2.08 -9.61 -9.29
C ARG A 132 2.44 -8.20 -9.75
N SER A 133 2.99 -7.40 -8.83
CA SER A 133 3.61 -6.13 -9.13
C SER A 133 4.94 -6.31 -9.87
N ASN A 134 5.35 -5.33 -10.68
CA ASN A 134 6.72 -5.21 -11.20
C ASN A 134 7.80 -5.21 -10.09
N ARG A 135 7.41 -4.96 -8.82
CA ARG A 135 8.26 -4.98 -7.62
C ARG A 135 7.89 -6.12 -6.66
N GLY A 136 7.25 -7.18 -7.15
CA GLY A 136 6.87 -8.34 -6.35
C GLY A 136 8.09 -9.08 -5.78
N ASP A 137 7.92 -9.70 -4.61
CA ASP A 137 8.97 -10.47 -3.94
C ASP A 137 9.29 -11.76 -4.72
N GLU A 138 10.52 -11.87 -5.19
CA GLU A 138 10.99 -13.04 -5.95
C GLU A 138 11.19 -14.30 -5.10
N ARG A 139 11.25 -14.17 -3.77
CA ARG A 139 11.40 -15.32 -2.87
C ARG A 139 10.22 -16.29 -2.97
N MET A 140 9.01 -15.75 -3.14
CA MET A 140 7.83 -16.57 -3.35
C MET A 140 7.93 -17.37 -4.67
N LEU A 141 8.33 -16.73 -5.77
CA LEU A 141 8.49 -17.40 -7.06
C LEU A 141 9.53 -18.52 -6.97
N ARG A 142 10.67 -18.22 -6.34
CA ARG A 142 11.73 -19.20 -6.11
C ARG A 142 11.22 -20.39 -5.30
N GLY A 143 10.49 -20.16 -4.22
CA GLY A 143 9.92 -21.22 -3.39
C GLY A 143 8.93 -22.11 -4.14
N LEU A 144 8.10 -21.55 -5.04
CA LEU A 144 7.20 -22.33 -5.90
C LEU A 144 7.97 -23.16 -6.93
N LEU A 145 9.02 -22.59 -7.54
CA LEU A 145 9.89 -23.31 -8.48
C LEU A 145 10.65 -24.45 -7.81
N GLU A 146 11.22 -24.20 -6.62
CA GLU A 146 11.90 -25.23 -5.80
C GLU A 146 10.94 -26.34 -5.37
N ALA A 147 9.64 -26.03 -5.21
CA ALA A 147 8.58 -27.02 -4.97
C ALA A 147 8.20 -27.83 -6.22
N GLY A 148 8.85 -27.58 -7.37
CA GLY A 148 8.60 -28.29 -8.63
C GLY A 148 7.38 -27.78 -9.41
N ALA A 149 6.89 -26.56 -9.14
CA ALA A 149 5.80 -25.96 -9.90
C ALA A 149 6.28 -25.42 -11.26
N ASN A 150 5.40 -25.46 -12.27
CA ASN A 150 5.58 -24.76 -13.54
C ASN A 150 4.98 -23.35 -13.39
N VAL A 151 5.81 -22.40 -12.99
CA VAL A 151 5.36 -21.04 -12.65
C VAL A 151 5.31 -20.17 -13.91
N THR A 152 4.13 -19.56 -14.15
CA THR A 152 3.96 -18.44 -15.06
C THR A 152 3.84 -17.16 -14.21
N ASP A 153 4.90 -16.38 -14.18
CA ASP A 153 4.99 -15.09 -13.52
C ASP A 153 4.60 -13.98 -14.50
N VAL A 154 3.59 -13.17 -14.14
CA VAL A 154 3.15 -12.06 -14.99
C VAL A 154 3.02 -10.78 -14.18
N VAL A 155 3.52 -9.68 -14.74
CA VAL A 155 3.32 -8.36 -14.16
C VAL A 155 1.90 -7.90 -14.47
N ALA A 156 1.04 -7.90 -13.46
CA ALA A 156 -0.36 -7.48 -13.59
C ALA A 156 -0.55 -5.97 -13.37
N TYR A 157 0.36 -5.34 -12.62
CA TYR A 157 0.33 -3.90 -12.34
C TYR A 157 1.71 -3.36 -11.99
N ARG A 158 1.85 -2.04 -12.10
CA ARG A 158 3.06 -1.32 -11.72
C ARG A 158 2.87 -0.64 -10.37
N THR A 159 3.86 -0.78 -9.52
CA THR A 159 4.03 0.05 -8.33
C THR A 159 4.95 1.21 -8.72
N LEU A 160 4.45 2.44 -8.61
CA LEU A 160 5.16 3.68 -8.93
C LEU A 160 5.66 4.36 -7.67
N GLU A 161 6.80 5.04 -7.75
CA GLU A 161 7.36 5.82 -6.65
C GLU A 161 6.75 7.22 -6.53
N ALA A 162 6.90 7.85 -5.37
CA ALA A 162 6.38 9.19 -5.10
C ALA A 162 6.86 10.25 -6.10
N GLY A 163 8.10 10.15 -6.56
CA GLY A 163 8.70 11.10 -7.51
C GLY A 163 8.07 11.06 -8.91
N GLU A 164 7.50 9.93 -9.31
CA GLU A 164 6.86 9.75 -10.61
C GLU A 164 5.42 10.29 -10.62
N VAL A 165 4.81 10.48 -9.43
CA VAL A 165 3.35 10.64 -9.32
C VAL A 165 2.93 12.06 -8.97
N ASN A 166 3.76 12.87 -8.30
CA ASN A 166 3.29 14.18 -7.82
C ASN A 166 4.38 15.21 -7.58
N ALA A 167 5.01 15.67 -8.67
CA ALA A 167 6.06 16.69 -8.61
C ALA A 167 5.59 17.99 -7.96
N GLU A 168 4.32 18.40 -8.18
CA GLU A 168 3.75 19.61 -7.60
C GLU A 168 3.62 19.50 -6.08
N ALA A 169 3.09 18.41 -5.55
CA ALA A 169 2.97 18.22 -4.10
C ALA A 169 4.35 18.13 -3.42
N LEU A 170 5.35 17.53 -4.08
CA LEU A 170 6.73 17.54 -3.61
C LEU A 170 7.31 18.95 -3.57
N ALA A 171 7.04 19.79 -4.58
CA ALA A 171 7.45 21.17 -4.61
C ALA A 171 6.80 21.97 -3.48
N GLN A 172 5.51 21.79 -3.21
CA GLN A 172 4.82 22.43 -2.08
C GLN A 172 5.43 22.03 -0.73
N LEU A 173 5.77 20.75 -0.55
CA LEU A 173 6.43 20.28 0.66
C LEU A 173 7.81 20.91 0.85
N ARG A 174 8.63 20.95 -0.21
CA ARG A 174 9.96 21.56 -0.19
C ARG A 174 9.92 23.07 0.07
N ALA A 175 8.93 23.76 -0.48
CA ALA A 175 8.71 25.17 -0.25
C ALA A 175 8.24 25.49 1.18
N GLY A 176 7.82 24.47 1.97
CA GLY A 176 7.26 24.66 3.30
C GLY A 176 5.82 25.17 3.30
N ASN A 177 5.12 25.09 2.17
CA ASN A 177 3.72 25.52 2.00
C ASN A 177 2.73 24.44 2.54
N VAL A 178 3.19 23.63 3.48
CA VAL A 178 2.44 22.55 4.09
C VAL A 178 2.64 22.59 5.60
N ASP A 179 1.57 22.70 6.36
CA ASP A 179 1.66 22.76 7.82
C ASP A 179 2.05 21.39 8.42
N ALA A 180 1.47 20.30 7.89
CA ALA A 180 1.75 18.96 8.36
C ALA A 180 1.83 17.93 7.22
N ILE A 181 2.73 16.94 7.39
CA ILE A 181 2.78 15.72 6.57
C ILE A 181 2.52 14.48 7.42
N LEU A 182 1.57 13.63 6.99
CA LEU A 182 1.04 12.50 7.76
C LEU A 182 1.46 11.17 7.15
N PHE A 183 2.08 10.33 7.96
CA PHE A 183 2.55 8.99 7.59
C PHE A 183 1.71 7.91 8.27
N ALA A 184 1.11 7.04 7.48
CA ALA A 184 0.28 5.93 7.97
C ALA A 184 1.05 4.59 8.08
N SER A 185 2.30 4.54 7.63
CA SER A 185 3.17 3.37 7.75
C SER A 185 4.64 3.75 7.64
N PRO A 186 5.58 2.93 8.13
CA PRO A 186 7.01 3.11 7.87
C PRO A 186 7.34 3.13 6.38
N SER A 187 6.70 2.28 5.58
CA SER A 187 6.94 2.20 4.14
C SER A 187 6.59 3.50 3.42
N SER A 188 5.54 4.22 3.84
CA SER A 188 5.22 5.52 3.24
C SER A 188 6.33 6.56 3.47
N PHE A 189 7.03 6.49 4.60
CA PHE A 189 8.20 7.32 4.86
C PHE A 189 9.40 6.88 4.01
N HIS A 190 9.72 5.58 3.98
CA HIS A 190 10.83 5.07 3.17
C HIS A 190 10.66 5.37 1.68
N ASN A 191 9.44 5.26 1.16
CA ASN A 191 9.15 5.60 -0.23
C ASN A 191 9.29 7.11 -0.50
N LEU A 192 8.92 7.97 0.46
CA LEU A 192 9.17 9.41 0.34
C LEU A 192 10.66 9.72 0.35
N SER A 193 11.45 9.00 1.14
CA SER A 193 12.91 9.20 1.22
C SER A 193 13.66 8.82 -0.07
N SER A 194 13.01 8.07 -0.96
CA SER A 194 13.53 7.85 -2.32
C SER A 194 13.39 9.08 -3.23
N ALA A 195 12.40 9.95 -2.97
CA ALA A 195 12.14 11.18 -3.73
C ALA A 195 12.77 12.43 -3.07
N ILE A 196 12.86 12.44 -1.73
CA ILE A 196 13.49 13.52 -0.95
C ILE A 196 14.51 12.88 -0.01
N PRO A 197 15.82 13.19 -0.15
CA PRO A 197 16.85 12.61 0.71
C PRO A 197 16.57 12.82 2.20
N THR A 198 16.86 11.81 3.02
CA THR A 198 16.61 11.83 4.46
C THR A 198 17.16 13.06 5.20
N PRO A 199 18.37 13.58 4.89
CA PRO A 199 18.84 14.83 5.49
C PRO A 199 17.96 16.05 5.17
N GLU A 200 17.40 16.10 3.95
CA GLU A 200 16.46 17.15 3.55
C GLU A 200 15.13 17.02 4.31
N LEU A 201 14.62 15.79 4.49
CA LEU A 201 13.42 15.53 5.30
C LEU A 201 13.62 15.89 6.76
N ALA A 202 14.81 15.66 7.32
CA ALA A 202 15.16 16.07 8.67
C ALA A 202 15.13 17.61 8.82
N LEU A 203 15.69 18.36 7.87
CA LEU A 203 15.62 19.82 7.84
C LEU A 203 14.19 20.34 7.69
N LEU A 204 13.39 19.70 6.80
CA LEU A 204 11.98 20.05 6.62
C LEU A 204 11.17 19.83 7.90
N SER A 205 11.51 18.84 8.72
CA SER A 205 10.81 18.55 9.98
C SER A 205 10.98 19.63 11.06
N ALA A 206 11.85 20.60 10.85
CA ALA A 206 11.94 21.81 11.68
C ALA A 206 10.86 22.85 11.36
N ARG A 207 10.34 22.84 10.12
CA ARG A 207 9.36 23.83 9.61
C ARG A 207 7.98 23.24 9.39
N VAL A 208 7.92 21.98 8.97
CA VAL A 208 6.68 21.21 8.70
C VAL A 208 6.48 20.21 9.83
N ASN A 209 5.26 20.07 10.36
CA ASN A 209 4.98 19.10 11.41
C ASN A 209 4.83 17.70 10.81
N PHE A 210 5.76 16.79 11.14
CA PHE A 210 5.68 15.40 10.73
C PHE A 210 4.82 14.62 11.72
N ALA A 211 3.75 13.98 11.21
CA ALA A 211 2.79 13.22 11.99
C ALA A 211 2.89 11.72 11.64
N ALA A 212 2.96 10.86 12.65
CA ALA A 212 2.99 9.42 12.48
C ALA A 212 1.76 8.77 13.10
N ILE A 213 1.13 7.83 12.39
CA ILE A 213 -0.11 7.17 12.84
C ILE A 213 0.09 6.35 14.13
N GLY A 214 1.30 5.89 14.40
CA GLY A 214 1.59 5.06 15.56
C GLY A 214 3.09 4.87 15.82
N PRO A 215 3.44 4.13 16.88
CA PRO A 215 4.81 4.05 17.40
C PRO A 215 5.82 3.46 16.40
N THR A 216 5.43 2.45 15.63
CA THR A 216 6.33 1.84 14.61
C THR A 216 6.70 2.83 13.52
N THR A 217 5.71 3.60 13.03
CA THR A 217 5.94 4.65 12.03
C THR A 217 6.78 5.79 12.62
N ALA A 218 6.45 6.23 13.84
CA ALA A 218 7.20 7.28 14.53
C ALA A 218 8.67 6.90 14.78
N ARG A 219 8.93 5.63 15.11
CA ARG A 219 10.28 5.09 15.28
C ARG A 219 11.07 5.18 13.98
N ALA A 220 10.51 4.73 12.86
CA ALA A 220 11.18 4.79 11.56
C ALA A 220 11.58 6.23 11.16
N LEU A 221 10.72 7.23 11.43
CA LEU A 221 11.05 8.62 11.19
C LEU A 221 12.20 9.10 12.10
N ARG A 222 12.13 8.79 13.41
CA ARG A 222 13.16 9.22 14.38
C ARG A 222 14.52 8.58 14.13
N GLU A 223 14.57 7.30 13.75
CA GLU A 223 15.80 6.59 13.37
C GLU A 223 16.46 7.24 12.15
N ALA A 224 15.67 7.88 11.28
CA ALA A 224 16.15 8.66 10.15
C ALA A 224 16.47 10.13 10.49
N GLY A 225 16.48 10.53 11.77
CA GLY A 225 16.75 11.89 12.21
C GLY A 225 15.60 12.88 12.00
N VAL A 226 14.41 12.41 11.64
CA VAL A 226 13.23 13.24 11.39
C VAL A 226 12.44 13.47 12.68
N ARG A 227 12.15 14.73 13.01
CA ARG A 227 11.35 15.08 14.18
C ARG A 227 9.87 14.74 13.97
N VAL A 228 9.33 13.89 14.83
CA VAL A 228 7.90 13.57 14.87
C VAL A 228 7.21 14.49 15.87
N ALA A 229 6.41 15.43 15.35
CA ALA A 229 5.70 16.44 16.15
C ALA A 229 4.34 15.91 16.66
N ILE A 230 3.69 15.04 15.90
CA ILE A 230 2.33 14.57 16.17
C ILE A 230 2.27 13.04 16.11
N GLN A 231 1.71 12.44 17.16
CA GLN A 231 1.46 10.99 17.22
C GLN A 231 0.23 10.76 18.11
N PRO A 232 -0.82 10.07 17.64
CA PRO A 232 -1.97 9.70 18.46
C PRO A 232 -1.61 8.60 19.45
N THR A 233 -2.46 8.42 20.49
CA THR A 233 -2.29 7.35 21.49
C THR A 233 -2.50 5.95 20.93
N HIS A 234 -3.38 5.82 19.93
CA HIS A 234 -3.64 4.56 19.22
C HIS A 234 -3.59 4.78 17.70
N ALA A 235 -3.13 3.76 16.98
CA ALA A 235 -2.97 3.82 15.53
C ALA A 235 -4.33 3.73 14.80
N SER A 236 -4.91 4.88 14.46
CA SER A 236 -6.16 5.02 13.73
C SER A 236 -6.11 6.29 12.86
N ALA A 237 -6.75 6.26 11.70
CA ALA A 237 -6.87 7.41 10.81
C ALA A 237 -7.61 8.58 11.48
N ILE A 238 -8.72 8.27 12.16
CA ILE A 238 -9.53 9.25 12.88
C ILE A 238 -8.74 9.88 14.03
N LEU A 239 -8.07 9.07 14.86
CA LEU A 239 -7.28 9.57 15.97
C LEU A 239 -6.04 10.36 15.51
N LEU A 240 -5.50 10.05 14.34
CA LEU A 240 -4.43 10.86 13.75
C LEU A 240 -4.96 12.23 13.32
N ALA A 241 -6.13 12.29 12.69
CA ALA A 241 -6.78 13.55 12.32
C ALA A 241 -7.08 14.41 13.57
N ASP A 242 -7.62 13.81 14.61
CA ASP A 242 -7.88 14.48 15.91
C ASP A 242 -6.58 15.00 16.54
N ALA A 243 -5.50 14.21 16.51
CA ALA A 243 -4.22 14.63 17.07
C ALA A 243 -3.64 15.83 16.31
N VAL A 244 -3.80 15.86 14.98
CA VAL A 244 -3.43 17.02 14.15
C VAL A 244 -4.25 18.23 14.55
N ALA A 245 -5.57 18.14 14.61
CA ALA A 245 -6.43 19.25 14.99
C ALA A 245 -6.09 19.80 16.38
N LYS A 246 -5.91 18.92 17.38
CA LYS A 246 -5.50 19.30 18.74
C LYS A 246 -4.15 20.00 18.78
N HIS A 247 -3.21 19.57 17.95
CA HIS A 247 -1.89 20.22 17.87
C HIS A 247 -2.01 21.68 17.46
N TYR A 248 -2.80 21.99 16.42
CA TYR A 248 -2.98 23.37 15.94
C TYR A 248 -3.90 24.21 16.82
N THR A 249 -4.95 23.64 17.40
CA THR A 249 -5.82 24.35 18.34
C THR A 249 -5.04 24.81 19.59
N ARG A 250 -4.13 23.96 20.11
CA ARG A 250 -3.27 24.33 21.25
C ARG A 250 -2.26 25.44 20.91
N GLN A 251 -1.78 25.52 19.68
CA GLN A 251 -0.88 26.57 19.23
C GLN A 251 -1.61 27.91 18.98
N ALA A 252 -2.88 27.85 18.60
CA ALA A 252 -3.72 29.02 18.38
C ALA A 252 -4.23 29.66 19.68
N MET A 253 -4.24 28.95 20.81
CA MET A 253 -4.59 29.53 22.11
C MET A 253 -3.41 30.37 22.61
N PRO A 254 -3.60 31.70 22.91
CA PRO A 254 -2.56 32.51 23.53
C PRO A 254 -2.22 31.86 24.89
N ARG A 255 -0.90 31.68 25.15
CA ARG A 255 -0.43 31.27 26.48
C ARG A 255 -1.04 32.23 27.49
N ALA A 256 -1.92 31.72 28.36
CA ALA A 256 -2.39 32.49 29.52
C ALA A 256 -1.14 32.95 30.26
N LYS A 257 -0.98 34.30 30.39
CA LYS A 257 0.06 34.86 31.21
C LYS A 257 -0.09 34.26 32.60
N GLU A 258 0.94 33.59 33.10
CA GLU A 258 1.08 33.35 34.53
C GLU A 258 0.93 34.70 35.20
N ALA A 259 -0.21 34.88 35.90
CA ALA A 259 -0.41 36.05 36.70
C ALA A 259 0.61 36.00 37.84
N GLU A 260 1.55 36.90 37.81
CA GLU A 260 2.37 37.24 38.97
C GLU A 260 1.45 37.48 40.17
N THR A 261 1.54 36.57 41.12
CA THR A 261 1.06 36.87 42.48
C THR A 261 2.21 37.50 43.22
N VAL A 262 2.07 38.80 43.44
CA VAL A 262 2.90 39.61 44.37
C VAL A 262 2.54 39.21 45.79
#